data_a749f94939a3567c79f62734c33197f1
#
_entry.id   a749f94939a3567c79f62734c33197f1
#
_cell.length_a   1.000
_cell.length_b   1.000
_cell.length_c   1.000
_cell.angle_alpha   90.00
_cell.angle_beta   90.00
_cell.angle_gamma   90.00
#
_symmetry.space_group_name_H-M   'P 1'
#
loop_
_entity.id
_entity.type
_entity.pdbx_description
1 polymer ?
#
loop_
_entity_poly.entity_id
_entity_poly.type
_entity_poly.pdbx_seq_one_letter_code
_entity_poly.pdbx_strand_id
1 'polypeptide(L)'
;DDITREAPQLYAALVGRAARSISARLKRADATLVGRGRTLGFGGHRTRLEHDLLGDREVPYEALYGVQTLRALENFPITGIPLREFPVLIEALAAVKEAAALTNHELGLLDEHKTDAIVRAAREIRAGRHHEHFLVDVIQGGAGTSTNMNANEVIANRALELLNSPRGTYDVIGPNDHVNLSQSTNDVYPTAVRIALHKSLAGFRLELTRLADSFAVKGAEFASMLKMGRTQMQDAVPMTLGQEFMAFANTLREDVDRLAEAQMLIREINLGATAIGTGINAPPGYAELACTVLAEIAEVPVVTAPDLVEATSDTGAFVQVSGVLKRTATKLSKICNDLRLLSSGPRAGFGEINLPPMQPGSSIMPGKVNPVIPEVMNQVCFDVIGGDVTVTMAAEAGQLQLNAFEPIIAYRLLRSIDMLRNACGVLRERCVTGITANVDRMRYFVEHSIGIVTALVPVIGYEEASDIARTALSSGRGVYELVLERELMTREQLDGILNPAAMTAPRNVTQEYSALSHPAGSAVV
;
A
#
# COMPACT_ATOMS: atom_id res chain seq x y z
N ASP A 1 -54.91 -0.92 -9.97
CA ASP A 1 -56.15 -1.11 -9.16
C ASP A 1 -57.39 -1.47 -10.01
N ASP A 2 -57.47 -1.07 -11.29
CA ASP A 2 -58.65 -1.35 -12.14
C ASP A 2 -58.70 -2.80 -12.63
N ILE A 3 -57.54 -3.43 -12.96
CA ILE A 3 -57.48 -4.81 -13.49
C ILE A 3 -57.92 -5.86 -12.46
N THR A 4 -57.75 -5.60 -11.17
CA THR A 4 -58.16 -6.49 -10.08
C THR A 4 -59.70 -6.56 -9.93
N ARG A 5 -60.41 -5.51 -10.32
CA ARG A 5 -61.91 -5.46 -10.26
C ARG A 5 -62.57 -5.91 -11.53
N GLU A 6 -62.00 -5.57 -12.71
CA GLU A 6 -62.67 -5.84 -14.01
C GLU A 6 -62.30 -7.20 -14.60
N ALA A 7 -61.13 -7.79 -14.27
CA ALA A 7 -60.74 -9.10 -14.78
C ALA A 7 -59.92 -9.93 -13.76
N PRO A 8 -60.54 -10.41 -12.67
CA PRO A 8 -59.85 -11.14 -11.62
C PRO A 8 -59.08 -12.37 -12.10
N GLN A 9 -59.60 -13.08 -13.09
CA GLN A 9 -58.93 -14.25 -13.68
C GLN A 9 -57.70 -13.87 -14.50
N LEU A 10 -57.71 -12.73 -15.19
CA LEU A 10 -56.56 -12.25 -15.94
C LEU A 10 -55.45 -11.77 -15.01
N TYR A 11 -55.83 -11.06 -13.92
CA TYR A 11 -54.90 -10.66 -12.86
C TYR A 11 -54.21 -11.86 -12.20
N ALA A 12 -54.99 -12.88 -11.81
CA ALA A 12 -54.44 -14.11 -11.23
C ALA A 12 -53.49 -14.86 -12.19
N ALA A 13 -53.83 -14.88 -13.50
CA ALA A 13 -52.96 -15.47 -14.52
C ALA A 13 -51.65 -14.67 -14.73
N LEU A 14 -51.70 -13.34 -14.70
CA LEU A 14 -50.54 -12.46 -14.82
C LEU A 14 -49.62 -12.55 -13.59
N VAL A 15 -50.18 -12.52 -12.39
CA VAL A 15 -49.45 -12.73 -11.13
C VAL A 15 -48.82 -14.12 -11.08
N GLY A 16 -49.56 -15.15 -11.47
CA GLY A 16 -49.05 -16.52 -11.56
C GLY A 16 -47.92 -16.68 -12.62
N ARG A 17 -47.97 -15.97 -13.75
CA ARG A 17 -46.87 -15.89 -14.73
C ARG A 17 -45.67 -15.16 -14.19
N ALA A 18 -45.86 -13.99 -13.54
CA ALA A 18 -44.78 -13.22 -12.94
C ALA A 18 -44.08 -14.02 -11.83
N ALA A 19 -44.85 -14.67 -10.93
CA ALA A 19 -44.30 -15.50 -9.88
C ALA A 19 -43.51 -16.71 -10.43
N ARG A 20 -44.00 -17.40 -11.47
CA ARG A 20 -43.26 -18.47 -12.14
C ARG A 20 -42.00 -17.95 -12.85
N SER A 21 -42.06 -16.78 -13.48
CA SER A 21 -40.90 -16.16 -14.14
C SER A 21 -39.84 -15.75 -13.12
N ILE A 22 -40.23 -15.18 -11.97
CA ILE A 22 -39.33 -14.81 -10.86
C ILE A 22 -38.74 -16.09 -10.25
N SER A 23 -39.54 -17.12 -9.99
CA SER A 23 -39.06 -18.41 -9.48
C SER A 23 -38.09 -19.10 -10.45
N ALA A 24 -38.37 -19.04 -11.76
CA ALA A 24 -37.45 -19.59 -12.78
C ALA A 24 -36.16 -18.78 -12.89
N ARG A 25 -36.21 -17.42 -12.71
CA ARG A 25 -35.03 -16.55 -12.66
C ARG A 25 -34.22 -16.78 -11.40
N LEU A 26 -34.86 -16.94 -10.24
CA LEU A 26 -34.20 -17.32 -8.97
C LEU A 26 -33.53 -18.68 -9.08
N LYS A 27 -34.22 -19.71 -9.62
CA LYS A 27 -33.61 -21.04 -9.87
C LYS A 27 -32.45 -20.99 -10.87
N ARG A 28 -32.50 -20.12 -11.90
CA ARG A 28 -31.37 -19.89 -12.82
C ARG A 28 -30.25 -19.11 -12.15
N ALA A 29 -30.56 -18.12 -11.31
CA ALA A 29 -29.57 -17.39 -10.50
C ALA A 29 -28.90 -18.32 -9.49
N ASP A 30 -29.64 -19.19 -8.80
CA ASP A 30 -29.13 -20.24 -7.93
C ASP A 30 -28.24 -21.24 -8.71
N ALA A 31 -28.69 -21.69 -9.88
CA ALA A 31 -27.89 -22.55 -10.76
C ALA A 31 -26.65 -21.85 -11.28
N THR A 32 -26.69 -20.52 -11.48
CA THR A 32 -25.54 -19.70 -11.90
C THR A 32 -24.61 -19.41 -10.72
N LEU A 33 -25.12 -19.23 -9.50
CA LEU A 33 -24.35 -19.10 -8.26
C LEU A 33 -23.72 -20.43 -7.86
N VAL A 34 -24.45 -21.55 -7.96
CA VAL A 34 -23.91 -22.90 -7.80
C VAL A 34 -22.93 -23.23 -8.92
N GLY A 35 -23.17 -22.76 -10.15
CA GLY A 35 -22.22 -22.85 -11.27
C GLY A 35 -20.97 -21.99 -11.07
N ARG A 36 -21.06 -20.80 -10.46
CA ARG A 36 -19.89 -19.99 -10.06
C ARG A 36 -19.10 -20.64 -8.93
N GLY A 37 -19.77 -21.30 -7.96
CA GLY A 37 -19.10 -22.14 -6.97
C GLY A 37 -18.40 -23.36 -7.60
N ARG A 38 -18.91 -23.90 -8.71
CA ARG A 38 -18.27 -24.97 -9.49
C ARG A 38 -17.08 -24.49 -10.33
N THR A 39 -16.98 -23.21 -10.66
CA THR A 39 -15.84 -22.63 -11.40
C THR A 39 -14.65 -22.30 -10.49
N LEU A 40 -14.74 -22.49 -9.18
CA LEU A 40 -13.62 -22.34 -8.24
C LEU A 40 -12.70 -23.57 -8.17
N GLY A 41 -12.65 -24.38 -9.22
CA GLY A 41 -11.45 -25.16 -9.53
C GLY A 41 -11.43 -26.66 -9.20
N PHE A 42 -12.41 -27.23 -8.48
CA PHE A 42 -12.42 -28.67 -8.18
C PHE A 42 -13.69 -29.33 -8.73
N GLY A 43 -13.81 -29.43 -10.05
CA GLY A 43 -14.97 -29.95 -10.78
C GLY A 43 -15.03 -31.48 -10.93
N GLY A 44 -14.61 -32.26 -9.94
CA GLY A 44 -14.77 -33.72 -9.90
C GLY A 44 -16.17 -34.14 -9.42
N HIS A 45 -16.72 -35.21 -10.00
CA HIS A 45 -17.97 -35.81 -9.53
C HIS A 45 -17.83 -36.62 -8.21
N ARG A 46 -16.58 -36.77 -7.70
CA ARG A 46 -16.32 -37.49 -6.44
C ARG A 46 -16.31 -36.51 -5.28
N THR A 47 -17.03 -36.86 -4.23
CA THR A 47 -17.03 -36.14 -2.95
C THR A 47 -16.58 -37.10 -1.84
N ARG A 48 -16.21 -36.55 -0.69
CA ARG A 48 -16.06 -37.26 0.57
C ARG A 48 -16.97 -36.61 1.61
N LEU A 49 -17.55 -37.44 2.47
CA LEU A 49 -18.39 -36.94 3.56
C LEU A 49 -17.52 -36.51 4.71
N GLU A 50 -17.68 -35.25 5.16
CA GLU A 50 -17.05 -34.72 6.38
C GLU A 50 -18.14 -34.23 7.34
N HIS A 51 -17.81 -34.23 8.63
CA HIS A 51 -18.71 -33.88 9.72
C HIS A 51 -18.14 -32.71 10.54
N ASP A 52 -19.02 -31.80 10.96
CA ASP A 52 -18.76 -30.81 12.01
C ASP A 52 -19.98 -30.72 12.96
N LEU A 53 -19.92 -29.79 13.94
CA LEU A 53 -21.02 -29.61 14.91
C LEU A 53 -22.36 -29.23 14.28
N LEU A 54 -22.39 -28.78 13.04
CA LEU A 54 -23.58 -28.40 12.29
C LEU A 54 -24.10 -29.58 11.39
N GLY A 55 -23.39 -30.69 11.37
CA GLY A 55 -23.77 -31.90 10.61
C GLY A 55 -22.91 -32.16 9.39
N ASP A 56 -23.31 -33.17 8.63
CA ASP A 56 -22.55 -33.70 7.50
C ASP A 56 -22.60 -32.80 6.27
N ARG A 57 -21.48 -32.78 5.52
CA ARG A 57 -21.38 -32.11 4.21
C ARG A 57 -20.50 -32.92 3.25
N GLU A 58 -20.85 -32.87 1.99
CA GLU A 58 -20.05 -33.42 0.92
C GLU A 58 -19.00 -32.40 0.44
N VAL A 59 -17.73 -32.72 0.70
CA VAL A 59 -16.58 -31.91 0.27
C VAL A 59 -16.01 -32.51 -1.03
N PRO A 60 -15.61 -31.72 -2.03
CA PRO A 60 -14.97 -32.26 -3.24
C PRO A 60 -13.76 -33.11 -2.90
N TYR A 61 -13.68 -34.32 -3.46
CA TYR A 61 -12.64 -35.29 -3.10
C TYR A 61 -11.23 -34.77 -3.32
N GLU A 62 -11.01 -33.98 -4.38
CA GLU A 62 -9.70 -33.44 -4.74
C GLU A 62 -9.29 -32.24 -3.88
N ALA A 63 -10.22 -31.64 -3.12
CA ALA A 63 -9.92 -30.49 -2.27
C ALA A 63 -9.13 -30.92 -1.03
N LEU A 64 -8.08 -30.19 -0.68
CA LEU A 64 -7.40 -30.32 0.62
C LEU A 64 -8.14 -29.57 1.74
N TYR A 65 -8.99 -28.60 1.41
CA TYR A 65 -9.85 -27.99 2.42
C TYR A 65 -10.97 -28.96 2.85
N GLY A 66 -11.59 -28.70 3.99
CA GLY A 66 -12.64 -29.53 4.58
C GLY A 66 -13.97 -28.80 4.71
N VAL A 67 -14.83 -29.36 5.59
CA VAL A 67 -16.21 -28.95 5.79
C VAL A 67 -16.36 -27.49 6.28
N GLN A 68 -15.46 -27.00 7.15
CA GLN A 68 -15.56 -25.64 7.67
C GLN A 68 -15.23 -24.60 6.60
N THR A 69 -14.22 -24.87 5.78
CA THR A 69 -13.94 -24.04 4.60
C THR A 69 -15.11 -24.05 3.61
N LEU A 70 -15.71 -25.21 3.36
CA LEU A 70 -16.89 -25.30 2.49
C LEU A 70 -18.03 -24.40 2.98
N ARG A 71 -18.33 -24.44 4.29
CA ARG A 71 -19.34 -23.54 4.89
C ARG A 71 -18.97 -22.06 4.75
N ALA A 72 -17.69 -21.72 4.91
CA ALA A 72 -17.22 -20.34 4.74
C ALA A 72 -17.41 -19.85 3.29
N LEU A 73 -17.16 -20.71 2.30
CA LEU A 73 -17.40 -20.39 0.89
C LEU A 73 -18.89 -20.16 0.57
N GLU A 74 -19.77 -20.91 1.26
CA GLU A 74 -21.22 -20.74 1.14
C GLU A 74 -21.72 -19.49 1.85
N ASN A 75 -21.15 -19.15 3.03
CA ASN A 75 -21.60 -18.05 3.88
C ASN A 75 -21.10 -16.68 3.42
N PHE A 76 -19.90 -16.61 2.85
CA PHE A 76 -19.20 -15.35 2.59
C PHE A 76 -18.80 -15.14 1.12
N PRO A 77 -19.73 -15.26 0.14
CA PRO A 77 -19.42 -14.89 -1.26
C PRO A 77 -19.51 -13.37 -1.43
N ILE A 78 -18.60 -12.59 -0.83
CA ILE A 78 -18.72 -11.14 -0.67
C ILE A 78 -17.96 -10.38 -1.74
N THR A 79 -16.62 -10.55 -1.81
CA THR A 79 -15.77 -9.82 -2.75
C THR A 79 -15.44 -10.64 -4.01
N GLY A 80 -15.45 -11.95 -3.89
CA GLY A 80 -14.91 -12.88 -4.89
C GLY A 80 -13.38 -12.89 -4.94
N ILE A 81 -12.70 -12.25 -3.97
CA ILE A 81 -11.24 -12.28 -3.82
C ILE A 81 -10.89 -13.36 -2.80
N PRO A 82 -10.36 -14.51 -3.24
CA PRO A 82 -9.97 -15.58 -2.33
C PRO A 82 -8.64 -15.28 -1.64
N LEU A 83 -8.42 -15.92 -0.49
CA LEU A 83 -7.19 -15.78 0.29
C LEU A 83 -5.92 -16.10 -0.51
N ARG A 84 -5.98 -16.99 -1.52
CA ARG A 84 -4.85 -17.35 -2.40
C ARG A 84 -4.25 -16.16 -3.15
N GLU A 85 -4.96 -15.03 -3.27
CA GLU A 85 -4.42 -13.79 -3.85
C GLU A 85 -3.43 -13.07 -2.89
N PHE A 86 -3.29 -13.57 -1.65
CA PHE A 86 -2.37 -13.05 -0.63
C PHE A 86 -1.41 -14.16 -0.15
N PRO A 87 -0.48 -14.63 -1.00
CA PRO A 87 0.42 -15.74 -0.67
C PRO A 87 1.23 -15.49 0.59
N VAL A 88 1.65 -14.26 0.85
CA VAL A 88 2.40 -13.89 2.05
C VAL A 88 1.64 -14.20 3.35
N LEU A 89 0.30 -14.06 3.36
CA LEU A 89 -0.54 -14.39 4.52
C LEU A 89 -0.69 -15.90 4.68
N ILE A 90 -0.80 -16.65 3.58
CA ILE A 90 -0.84 -18.12 3.61
C ILE A 90 0.48 -18.69 4.13
N GLU A 91 1.61 -18.17 3.66
CA GLU A 91 2.95 -18.56 4.13
C GLU A 91 3.13 -18.26 5.62
N ALA A 92 2.61 -17.10 6.09
CA ALA A 92 2.65 -16.74 7.50
C ALA A 92 1.77 -17.67 8.36
N LEU A 93 0.56 -18.01 7.92
CA LEU A 93 -0.31 -19.00 8.58
C LEU A 93 0.42 -20.35 8.69
N ALA A 94 0.99 -20.82 7.60
CA ALA A 94 1.72 -22.09 7.60
C ALA A 94 2.95 -22.06 8.52
N ALA A 95 3.66 -20.90 8.62
CA ALA A 95 4.76 -20.73 9.56
C ALA A 95 4.28 -20.82 11.02
N VAL A 96 3.15 -20.19 11.35
CA VAL A 96 2.54 -20.31 12.69
C VAL A 96 2.18 -21.76 13.00
N LYS A 97 1.59 -22.51 12.05
CA LYS A 97 1.22 -23.91 12.26
C LYS A 97 2.44 -24.83 12.38
N GLU A 98 3.49 -24.58 11.62
CA GLU A 98 4.76 -25.30 11.75
C GLU A 98 5.38 -25.05 13.14
N ALA A 99 5.44 -23.81 13.59
CA ALA A 99 5.97 -23.44 14.90
C ALA A 99 5.16 -24.07 16.03
N ALA A 100 3.82 -24.02 15.95
CA ALA A 100 2.93 -24.62 16.93
C ALA A 100 3.10 -26.14 17.03
N ALA A 101 3.22 -26.85 15.90
CA ALA A 101 3.42 -28.30 15.89
C ALA A 101 4.75 -28.68 16.56
N LEU A 102 5.83 -27.99 16.24
CA LEU A 102 7.14 -28.21 16.86
C LEU A 102 7.12 -27.90 18.37
N THR A 103 6.49 -26.81 18.76
CA THR A 103 6.35 -26.43 20.17
C THR A 103 5.52 -27.45 20.95
N ASN A 104 4.40 -27.91 20.42
CA ASN A 104 3.58 -28.94 21.05
C ASN A 104 4.32 -30.27 21.18
N HIS A 105 5.16 -30.62 20.22
CA HIS A 105 6.01 -31.79 20.30
C HIS A 105 7.06 -31.66 21.43
N GLU A 106 7.77 -30.56 21.50
CA GLU A 106 8.78 -30.31 22.53
C GLU A 106 8.17 -30.31 23.94
N LEU A 107 6.93 -29.83 24.08
CA LEU A 107 6.17 -29.88 25.32
C LEU A 107 5.45 -31.22 25.59
N GLY A 108 5.66 -32.22 24.73
CA GLY A 108 5.13 -33.58 24.91
C GLY A 108 3.65 -33.75 24.64
N LEU A 109 3.00 -32.79 23.96
CA LEU A 109 1.56 -32.83 23.63
C LEU A 109 1.25 -33.45 22.27
N LEU A 110 2.22 -33.49 21.36
CA LEU A 110 2.08 -34.04 20.02
C LEU A 110 3.18 -35.06 19.76
N ASP A 111 2.81 -36.26 19.29
CA ASP A 111 3.78 -37.30 18.97
C ASP A 111 4.62 -36.95 17.73
N GLU A 112 5.84 -37.53 17.66
CA GLU A 112 6.82 -37.25 16.61
C GLU A 112 6.26 -37.51 15.20
N HIS A 113 5.48 -38.58 15.03
CA HIS A 113 4.98 -39.01 13.73
C HIS A 113 3.97 -38.02 13.14
N LYS A 114 3.03 -37.54 13.98
CA LYS A 114 2.07 -36.49 13.60
C LYS A 114 2.78 -35.15 13.38
N THR A 115 3.73 -34.83 14.25
CA THR A 115 4.54 -33.60 14.14
C THR A 115 5.26 -33.53 12.80
N ASP A 116 6.00 -34.61 12.41
CA ASP A 116 6.70 -34.64 11.12
C ASP A 116 5.75 -34.42 9.95
N ALA A 117 4.60 -35.10 9.95
CA ALA A 117 3.62 -34.97 8.88
C ALA A 117 3.04 -33.55 8.77
N ILE A 118 2.67 -32.92 9.90
CA ILE A 118 2.16 -31.56 9.96
C ILE A 118 3.23 -30.53 9.51
N VAL A 119 4.45 -30.65 10.03
CA VAL A 119 5.58 -29.80 9.69
C VAL A 119 5.91 -29.87 8.20
N ARG A 120 5.96 -31.08 7.62
CA ARG A 120 6.19 -31.25 6.18
C ARG A 120 5.10 -30.63 5.34
N ALA A 121 3.83 -30.82 5.71
CA ALA A 121 2.70 -30.20 5.03
C ALA A 121 2.78 -28.66 5.10
N ALA A 122 3.06 -28.09 6.27
CA ALA A 122 3.23 -26.66 6.46
C ALA A 122 4.38 -26.09 5.63
N ARG A 123 5.52 -26.80 5.57
CA ARG A 123 6.68 -26.40 4.74
C ARG A 123 6.37 -26.41 3.25
N GLU A 124 5.56 -27.37 2.77
CA GLU A 124 5.10 -27.36 1.38
C GLU A 124 4.28 -26.12 1.07
N ILE A 125 3.39 -25.68 1.98
CA ILE A 125 2.58 -24.47 1.82
C ILE A 125 3.46 -23.22 1.87
N ARG A 126 4.42 -23.15 2.80
CA ARG A 126 5.39 -22.04 2.86
C ARG A 126 6.25 -21.93 1.59
N ALA A 127 6.47 -23.04 0.91
CA ALA A 127 7.17 -23.08 -0.39
C ALA A 127 6.26 -22.75 -1.59
N GLY A 128 5.05 -22.24 -1.36
CA GLY A 128 4.10 -21.83 -2.41
C GLY A 128 3.25 -22.96 -3.00
N ARG A 129 3.30 -24.18 -2.42
CA ARG A 129 2.46 -25.29 -2.88
C ARG A 129 1.09 -25.26 -2.20
N HIS A 130 0.07 -25.78 -2.85
CA HIS A 130 -1.29 -25.94 -2.34
C HIS A 130 -2.06 -24.64 -2.07
N HIS A 131 -1.57 -23.49 -2.52
CA HIS A 131 -2.25 -22.19 -2.35
C HIS A 131 -3.60 -22.15 -3.06
N GLU A 132 -3.80 -22.96 -4.10
CA GLU A 132 -5.07 -23.10 -4.82
C GLU A 132 -6.23 -23.60 -3.95
N HIS A 133 -5.94 -24.17 -2.77
CA HIS A 133 -6.94 -24.64 -1.80
C HIS A 133 -7.33 -23.59 -0.76
N PHE A 134 -6.72 -22.38 -0.77
CA PHE A 134 -7.06 -21.28 0.13
C PHE A 134 -8.09 -20.37 -0.53
N LEU A 135 -9.36 -20.75 -0.42
CA LEU A 135 -10.45 -20.20 -1.21
C LEU A 135 -11.39 -19.28 -0.44
N VAL A 136 -11.30 -19.19 0.89
CA VAL A 136 -12.15 -18.30 1.68
C VAL A 136 -12.01 -16.86 1.24
N ASP A 137 -13.14 -16.13 1.20
CA ASP A 137 -13.17 -14.71 0.85
C ASP A 137 -12.40 -13.88 1.90
N VAL A 138 -11.72 -12.83 1.46
CA VAL A 138 -10.97 -11.92 2.35
C VAL A 138 -11.88 -11.14 3.29
N ILE A 139 -13.17 -10.97 2.96
CA ILE A 139 -14.19 -10.38 3.82
C ILE A 139 -15.03 -11.50 4.42
N GLN A 140 -14.86 -11.76 5.70
CA GLN A 140 -15.48 -12.86 6.41
C GLN A 140 -15.80 -12.48 7.86
N GLY A 141 -16.89 -13.02 8.41
CA GLY A 141 -17.20 -12.90 9.86
C GLY A 141 -16.42 -13.91 10.68
N GLY A 142 -16.35 -13.69 12.00
CA GLY A 142 -15.74 -14.62 12.95
C GLY A 142 -14.24 -14.38 13.20
N ALA A 143 -13.76 -13.15 13.10
CA ALA A 143 -12.40 -12.76 13.48
C ALA A 143 -11.28 -13.56 12.78
N GLY A 144 -11.52 -14.03 11.55
CA GLY A 144 -10.54 -14.83 10.80
C GLY A 144 -10.66 -16.35 11.01
N THR A 145 -11.70 -16.84 11.69
CA THR A 145 -11.88 -18.29 11.92
C THR A 145 -11.94 -19.09 10.62
N SER A 146 -12.62 -18.58 9.59
CA SER A 146 -12.66 -19.25 8.28
C SER A 146 -11.27 -19.39 7.65
N THR A 147 -10.43 -18.38 7.77
CA THR A 147 -9.04 -18.41 7.30
C THR A 147 -8.19 -19.38 8.10
N ASN A 148 -8.28 -19.37 9.44
CA ASN A 148 -7.56 -20.29 10.32
C ASN A 148 -7.96 -21.74 10.03
N MET A 149 -9.26 -22.02 9.89
CA MET A 149 -9.75 -23.37 9.58
C MET A 149 -9.38 -23.81 8.16
N ASN A 150 -9.38 -22.91 7.19
CA ASN A 150 -8.88 -23.25 5.84
C ASN A 150 -7.41 -23.72 5.91
N ALA A 151 -6.56 -23.05 6.67
CA ALA A 151 -5.17 -23.48 6.88
C ALA A 151 -5.11 -24.83 7.64
N ASN A 152 -5.88 -24.98 8.71
CA ASN A 152 -5.91 -26.22 9.50
C ASN A 152 -6.34 -27.43 8.67
N GLU A 153 -7.41 -27.30 7.88
CA GLU A 153 -7.95 -28.38 7.05
C GLU A 153 -7.00 -28.74 5.91
N VAL A 154 -6.40 -27.75 5.23
CA VAL A 154 -5.42 -28.00 4.16
C VAL A 154 -4.19 -28.71 4.70
N ILE A 155 -3.65 -28.26 5.84
CA ILE A 155 -2.49 -28.89 6.49
C ILE A 155 -2.83 -30.30 6.96
N ALA A 156 -3.99 -30.51 7.62
CA ALA A 156 -4.40 -31.83 8.10
C ALA A 156 -4.55 -32.83 6.95
N ASN A 157 -5.26 -32.45 5.89
CA ASN A 157 -5.47 -33.35 4.74
C ASN A 157 -4.16 -33.63 3.99
N ARG A 158 -3.26 -32.62 3.88
CA ARG A 158 -1.95 -32.88 3.28
C ARG A 158 -1.06 -33.77 4.17
N ALA A 159 -1.10 -33.59 5.47
CA ALA A 159 -0.39 -34.45 6.42
C ALA A 159 -0.93 -35.90 6.38
N LEU A 160 -2.25 -36.09 6.28
CA LEU A 160 -2.86 -37.39 6.06
C LEU A 160 -2.33 -38.08 4.79
N GLU A 161 -2.24 -37.37 3.67
CA GLU A 161 -1.65 -37.92 2.45
C GLU A 161 -0.18 -38.34 2.63
N LEU A 162 0.61 -37.53 3.35
CA LEU A 162 2.02 -37.86 3.66
C LEU A 162 2.17 -39.12 4.52
N LEU A 163 1.11 -39.44 5.29
CA LEU A 163 1.01 -40.69 6.06
C LEU A 163 0.32 -41.84 5.29
N ASN A 164 0.03 -41.67 3.99
CA ASN A 164 -0.75 -42.61 3.17
C ASN A 164 -2.16 -42.91 3.72
N SER A 165 -2.74 -41.95 4.45
CA SER A 165 -4.11 -42.03 4.97
C SER A 165 -5.06 -41.23 4.05
N PRO A 166 -6.32 -41.67 3.89
CA PRO A 166 -7.31 -40.91 3.10
C PRO A 166 -7.57 -39.53 3.71
N ARG A 167 -7.84 -38.54 2.85
CA ARG A 167 -8.30 -37.22 3.28
C ARG A 167 -9.58 -37.34 4.11
N GLY A 168 -9.74 -36.51 5.14
CA GLY A 168 -10.91 -36.54 6.04
C GLY A 168 -10.81 -37.58 7.16
N THR A 169 -9.73 -38.37 7.25
CA THR A 169 -9.53 -39.36 8.36
C THR A 169 -9.00 -38.61 9.60
N TYR A 170 -9.84 -37.73 10.16
CA TYR A 170 -9.44 -36.75 11.19
C TYR A 170 -9.17 -37.36 12.57
N ASP A 171 -9.50 -38.64 12.79
CA ASP A 171 -9.04 -39.44 13.94
C ASP A 171 -7.52 -39.70 13.90
N VAL A 172 -6.88 -39.69 12.73
CA VAL A 172 -5.43 -39.80 12.57
C VAL A 172 -4.77 -38.44 12.74
N ILE A 173 -5.13 -37.48 11.90
CA ILE A 173 -4.71 -36.06 12.03
C ILE A 173 -5.92 -35.16 11.81
N GLY A 174 -6.42 -34.56 12.90
CA GLY A 174 -7.57 -33.65 12.87
C GLY A 174 -7.13 -32.18 12.77
N PRO A 175 -7.91 -31.34 12.06
CA PRO A 175 -7.65 -29.91 11.97
C PRO A 175 -7.67 -29.21 13.33
N ASN A 176 -8.59 -29.57 14.22
CA ASN A 176 -8.77 -28.98 15.54
C ASN A 176 -7.82 -29.59 16.57
N ASP A 177 -7.82 -30.92 16.69
CA ASP A 177 -7.18 -31.62 17.81
C ASP A 177 -5.66 -31.71 17.66
N HIS A 178 -5.13 -31.62 16.44
CA HIS A 178 -3.71 -31.74 16.17
C HIS A 178 -3.11 -30.49 15.54
N VAL A 179 -3.61 -30.01 14.40
CA VAL A 179 -3.05 -28.84 13.69
C VAL A 179 -3.27 -27.55 14.48
N ASN A 180 -4.43 -27.42 15.14
CA ASN A 180 -4.77 -26.25 15.96
C ASN A 180 -4.50 -26.44 17.47
N LEU A 181 -3.81 -27.52 17.86
CA LEU A 181 -3.51 -27.83 19.27
C LEU A 181 -2.82 -26.65 19.97
N SER A 182 -3.27 -26.30 21.19
CA SER A 182 -2.80 -25.17 22.01
C SER A 182 -3.02 -23.79 21.40
N GLN A 183 -3.90 -23.65 20.43
CA GLN A 183 -4.13 -22.41 19.67
C GLN A 183 -5.61 -22.02 19.65
N SER A 184 -5.86 -20.76 19.38
CA SER A 184 -7.15 -20.21 18.96
C SER A 184 -6.97 -19.42 17.66
N THR A 185 -8.04 -19.19 16.89
CA THR A 185 -8.03 -18.20 15.82
C THR A 185 -7.57 -16.84 16.34
N ASN A 186 -7.96 -16.50 17.56
CA ASN A 186 -7.74 -15.18 18.17
C ASN A 186 -6.27 -14.86 18.45
N ASP A 187 -5.39 -15.85 18.46
CA ASP A 187 -3.95 -15.64 18.56
C ASP A 187 -3.20 -16.00 17.25
N VAL A 188 -3.65 -17.03 16.52
CA VAL A 188 -3.05 -17.44 15.24
C VAL A 188 -3.23 -16.39 14.16
N TYR A 189 -4.46 -15.90 13.97
CA TYR A 189 -4.77 -15.00 12.86
C TYR A 189 -4.03 -13.66 12.95
N PRO A 190 -4.11 -12.90 14.06
CA PRO A 190 -3.34 -11.65 14.20
C PRO A 190 -1.83 -11.88 14.14
N THR A 191 -1.31 -12.97 14.69
CA THR A 191 0.12 -13.32 14.56
C THR A 191 0.52 -13.51 13.11
N ALA A 192 -0.25 -14.26 12.31
CA ALA A 192 0.02 -14.45 10.89
C ALA A 192 -0.08 -13.14 10.10
N VAL A 193 -1.06 -12.29 10.42
CA VAL A 193 -1.22 -10.96 9.80
C VAL A 193 0.00 -10.08 10.10
N ARG A 194 0.50 -10.06 11.33
CA ARG A 194 1.69 -9.29 11.72
C ARG A 194 2.93 -9.73 10.94
N ILE A 195 3.15 -11.04 10.82
CA ILE A 195 4.25 -11.60 10.02
C ILE A 195 4.12 -11.22 8.53
N ALA A 196 2.93 -11.39 7.97
CA ALA A 196 2.65 -11.04 6.58
C ALA A 196 2.88 -9.55 6.29
N LEU A 197 2.40 -8.67 7.18
CA LEU A 197 2.62 -7.23 7.08
C LEU A 197 4.10 -6.87 7.21
N HIS A 198 4.83 -7.49 8.15
CA HIS A 198 6.26 -7.25 8.33
C HIS A 198 7.05 -7.55 7.05
N LYS A 199 6.79 -8.69 6.40
CA LYS A 199 7.43 -9.08 5.14
C LYS A 199 7.02 -8.16 3.98
N SER A 200 5.73 -7.84 3.87
CA SER A 200 5.22 -6.95 2.82
C SER A 200 5.78 -5.54 2.94
N LEU A 201 5.88 -4.99 4.15
CA LEU A 201 6.48 -3.68 4.41
C LEU A 201 7.98 -3.65 4.05
N ALA A 202 8.73 -4.74 4.31
CA ALA A 202 10.12 -4.83 3.90
C ALA A 202 10.28 -4.72 2.38
N GLY A 203 9.45 -5.42 1.62
CA GLY A 203 9.41 -5.34 0.15
C GLY A 203 9.02 -3.95 -0.35
N PHE A 204 8.05 -3.31 0.27
CA PHE A 204 7.63 -1.95 -0.09
C PHE A 204 8.71 -0.91 0.24
N ARG A 205 9.35 -1.00 1.41
CA ARG A 205 10.48 -0.12 1.78
C ARG A 205 11.60 -0.16 0.76
N LEU A 206 11.97 -1.36 0.31
CA LEU A 206 13.00 -1.53 -0.72
C LEU A 206 12.63 -0.81 -2.02
N GLU A 207 11.39 -0.95 -2.48
CA GLU A 207 10.95 -0.31 -3.73
C GLU A 207 10.81 1.21 -3.58
N LEU A 208 10.35 1.69 -2.42
CA LEU A 208 10.29 3.14 -2.12
C LEU A 208 11.69 3.75 -2.08
N THR A 209 12.68 3.04 -1.52
CA THR A 209 14.10 3.44 -1.55
C THR A 209 14.61 3.57 -2.99
N ARG A 210 14.36 2.57 -3.84
CA ARG A 210 14.74 2.62 -5.26
C ARG A 210 14.10 3.79 -5.99
N LEU A 211 12.84 4.11 -5.69
CA LEU A 211 12.17 5.28 -6.25
C LEU A 211 12.81 6.58 -5.77
N ALA A 212 13.10 6.72 -4.47
CA ALA A 212 13.80 7.88 -3.92
C ALA A 212 15.18 8.08 -4.56
N ASP A 213 15.92 7.00 -4.76
CA ASP A 213 17.24 7.06 -5.41
C ASP A 213 17.14 7.48 -6.88
N SER A 214 16.08 7.06 -7.60
CA SER A 214 15.86 7.52 -8.98
C SER A 214 15.56 9.02 -9.06
N PHE A 215 14.84 9.58 -8.09
CA PHE A 215 14.66 11.03 -7.98
C PHE A 215 15.98 11.73 -7.64
N ALA A 216 16.82 11.15 -6.77
CA ALA A 216 18.13 11.73 -6.44
C ALA A 216 19.08 11.74 -7.65
N VAL A 217 19.08 10.68 -8.47
CA VAL A 217 19.84 10.64 -9.73
C VAL A 217 19.39 11.76 -10.68
N LYS A 218 18.09 11.98 -10.83
CA LYS A 218 17.56 13.12 -11.61
C LYS A 218 17.89 14.46 -10.97
N GLY A 219 17.88 14.53 -9.64
CA GLY A 219 18.32 15.71 -8.90
C GLY A 219 19.77 16.09 -9.22
N ALA A 220 20.66 15.11 -9.30
CA ALA A 220 22.06 15.34 -9.71
C ALA A 220 22.18 15.73 -11.19
N GLU A 221 21.43 15.07 -12.09
CA GLU A 221 21.39 15.39 -13.52
C GLU A 221 20.95 16.84 -13.77
N PHE A 222 19.99 17.33 -13.02
CA PHE A 222 19.39 18.66 -13.17
C PHE A 222 19.99 19.73 -12.24
N ALA A 223 21.11 19.46 -11.58
CA ALA A 223 21.68 20.30 -10.51
C ALA A 223 21.96 21.73 -10.93
N SER A 224 22.36 21.95 -12.19
CA SER A 224 22.69 23.28 -12.74
C SER A 224 21.56 23.93 -13.53
N MET A 225 20.40 23.29 -13.66
CA MET A 225 19.31 23.78 -14.50
C MET A 225 18.40 24.70 -13.70
N LEU A 226 18.52 26.03 -13.97
CA LEU A 226 17.67 27.03 -13.34
C LEU A 226 16.23 26.93 -13.78
N LYS A 227 15.35 27.17 -12.83
CA LYS A 227 13.91 27.34 -13.02
C LYS A 227 13.34 28.42 -12.09
N MET A 228 12.13 28.88 -12.38
CA MET A 228 11.39 29.73 -11.45
C MET A 228 10.69 28.81 -10.41
N GLY A 229 11.00 29.03 -9.13
CA GLY A 229 10.25 28.46 -8.03
C GLY A 229 8.89 29.12 -7.90
N ARG A 230 7.87 28.38 -7.44
CA ARG A 230 6.51 28.89 -7.28
C ARG A 230 5.97 28.58 -5.89
N THR A 231 5.30 29.55 -5.30
CA THR A 231 4.50 29.40 -4.08
C THR A 231 3.08 29.85 -4.37
N GLN A 232 2.07 29.09 -3.93
CA GLN A 232 0.66 29.37 -4.20
C GLN A 232 0.36 29.56 -5.71
N MET A 233 1.08 28.84 -6.56
CA MET A 233 1.03 28.93 -8.03
C MET A 233 1.50 30.26 -8.62
N GLN A 234 2.08 31.16 -7.82
CA GLN A 234 2.67 32.41 -8.27
C GLN A 234 4.20 32.30 -8.33
N ASP A 235 4.82 33.06 -9.21
CA ASP A 235 6.27 33.17 -9.27
C ASP A 235 6.83 33.61 -7.92
N ALA A 236 7.87 32.93 -7.47
CA ALA A 236 8.56 33.25 -6.22
C ALA A 236 10.00 33.68 -6.52
N VAL A 237 10.94 32.79 -6.33
CA VAL A 237 12.37 33.06 -6.55
C VAL A 237 13.00 31.93 -7.37
N PRO A 238 14.11 32.18 -8.06
CA PRO A 238 14.82 31.12 -8.78
C PRO A 238 15.31 30.00 -7.86
N MET A 239 15.28 28.79 -8.40
CA MET A 239 15.86 27.58 -7.83
C MET A 239 16.40 26.70 -8.96
N THR A 240 17.06 25.58 -8.64
CA THR A 240 17.39 24.60 -9.68
C THR A 240 16.33 23.50 -9.73
N LEU A 241 16.11 22.93 -10.90
CA LEU A 241 15.29 21.73 -11.07
C LEU A 241 15.88 20.56 -10.25
N GLY A 242 17.22 20.53 -10.12
CA GLY A 242 17.90 19.54 -9.28
C GLY A 242 17.53 19.63 -7.81
N GLN A 243 17.38 20.84 -7.25
CA GLN A 243 16.91 21.05 -5.88
C GLN A 243 15.48 20.52 -5.67
N GLU A 244 14.60 20.73 -6.64
CA GLU A 244 13.22 20.23 -6.59
C GLU A 244 13.17 18.70 -6.60
N PHE A 245 13.91 18.04 -7.50
CA PHE A 245 13.96 16.57 -7.56
C PHE A 245 14.66 15.95 -6.34
N MET A 246 15.71 16.61 -5.82
CA MET A 246 16.34 16.17 -4.58
C MET A 246 15.40 16.30 -3.37
N ALA A 247 14.54 17.33 -3.33
CA ALA A 247 13.51 17.46 -2.31
C ALA A 247 12.48 16.32 -2.40
N PHE A 248 12.08 15.87 -3.60
CA PHE A 248 11.26 14.68 -3.77
C PHE A 248 11.93 13.42 -3.22
N ALA A 249 13.22 13.22 -3.53
CA ALA A 249 13.99 12.10 -3.00
C ALA A 249 14.03 12.08 -1.47
N ASN A 250 14.35 13.20 -0.85
CA ASN A 250 14.44 13.31 0.61
C ASN A 250 13.08 13.11 1.28
N THR A 251 12.01 13.64 0.69
CA THR A 251 10.63 13.43 1.14
C THR A 251 10.27 11.95 1.23
N LEU A 252 10.70 11.14 0.26
CA LEU A 252 10.44 9.70 0.26
C LEU A 252 11.37 8.94 1.22
N ARG A 253 12.63 9.37 1.38
CA ARG A 253 13.57 8.76 2.34
C ARG A 253 13.07 8.86 3.78
N GLU A 254 12.48 9.98 4.17
CA GLU A 254 11.83 10.10 5.47
C GLU A 254 10.71 9.05 5.67
N ASP A 255 9.97 8.70 4.62
CA ASP A 255 8.91 7.70 4.72
C ASP A 255 9.46 6.27 4.76
N VAL A 256 10.62 6.00 4.15
CA VAL A 256 11.34 4.73 4.33
C VAL A 256 11.64 4.50 5.82
N ASP A 257 12.07 5.55 6.55
CA ASP A 257 12.34 5.47 7.99
C ASP A 257 11.05 5.25 8.80
N ARG A 258 9.97 5.97 8.47
CA ARG A 258 8.66 5.80 9.16
C ARG A 258 8.08 4.40 8.95
N LEU A 259 8.26 3.81 7.77
CA LEU A 259 7.87 2.42 7.50
C LEU A 259 8.73 1.43 8.30
N ALA A 260 10.02 1.71 8.51
CA ALA A 260 10.88 0.92 9.37
C ALA A 260 10.40 0.91 10.83
N GLU A 261 10.03 2.08 11.36
CA GLU A 261 9.47 2.22 12.71
C GLU A 261 8.14 1.46 12.84
N ALA A 262 7.24 1.60 11.86
CA ALA A 262 5.96 0.87 11.85
C ALA A 262 6.19 -0.66 11.81
N GLN A 263 7.21 -1.11 11.09
CA GLN A 263 7.61 -2.52 11.02
C GLN A 263 8.06 -3.08 12.38
N MET A 264 8.66 -2.25 13.25
CA MET A 264 9.05 -2.65 14.61
C MET A 264 7.83 -2.84 15.51
N LEU A 265 6.80 -2.02 15.38
CA LEU A 265 5.59 -2.08 16.23
C LEU A 265 4.76 -3.34 16.01
N ILE A 266 4.76 -3.90 14.80
CA ILE A 266 4.00 -5.11 14.48
C ILE A 266 4.76 -6.42 14.79
N ARG A 267 5.92 -6.35 15.43
CA ARG A 267 6.68 -7.55 15.84
C ARG A 267 6.13 -8.20 17.10
N GLU A 268 5.36 -7.47 17.89
CA GLU A 268 4.74 -7.96 19.11
C GLU A 268 3.54 -8.83 18.77
N ILE A 269 3.56 -10.11 19.20
CA ILE A 269 2.54 -11.11 18.87
C ILE A 269 1.88 -11.66 20.12
N ASN A 270 0.66 -12.20 19.94
CA ASN A 270 -0.12 -12.81 21.02
C ASN A 270 -0.26 -14.33 20.91
N LEU A 271 0.63 -15.02 20.16
CA LEU A 271 0.57 -16.49 20.04
C LEU A 271 0.72 -17.15 21.41
N GLY A 272 -0.19 -18.06 21.77
CA GLY A 272 -0.31 -18.65 23.10
C GLY A 272 -1.33 -17.96 24.00
N ALA A 273 -1.87 -16.81 23.60
CA ALA A 273 -2.97 -16.13 24.28
C ALA A 273 -4.27 -16.94 24.31
N THR A 274 -4.43 -17.78 23.30
CA THR A 274 -5.63 -18.59 23.04
C THR A 274 -6.89 -17.71 22.88
N ALA A 275 -7.95 -17.96 23.65
CA ALA A 275 -9.28 -17.37 23.42
C ALA A 275 -9.33 -15.86 23.68
N ILE A 276 -8.78 -15.38 24.81
CA ILE A 276 -8.90 -14.02 25.31
C ILE A 276 -7.62 -13.47 25.98
N GLY A 277 -6.48 -14.12 25.77
CA GLY A 277 -5.21 -13.70 26.38
C GLY A 277 -4.82 -14.43 27.65
N THR A 278 -5.65 -15.29 28.19
CA THR A 278 -5.38 -16.03 29.46
C THR A 278 -4.59 -17.32 29.28
N GLY A 279 -4.34 -17.74 28.02
CA GLY A 279 -3.60 -18.96 27.71
C GLY A 279 -4.35 -20.25 28.08
N ILE A 280 -5.68 -20.21 28.17
CA ILE A 280 -6.46 -21.41 28.50
C ILE A 280 -6.23 -22.52 27.48
N ASN A 281 -5.99 -23.76 27.94
CA ASN A 281 -5.66 -24.95 27.12
C ASN A 281 -4.27 -24.91 26.42
N ALA A 282 -3.44 -23.90 26.69
CA ALA A 282 -2.04 -23.93 26.35
C ALA A 282 -1.19 -24.31 27.60
N PRO A 283 -0.15 -25.14 27.47
CA PRO A 283 0.70 -25.47 28.63
C PRO A 283 1.57 -24.28 29.03
N PRO A 284 2.04 -24.23 30.29
CA PRO A 284 3.01 -23.22 30.72
C PRO A 284 4.26 -23.20 29.83
N GLY A 285 4.71 -22.01 29.45
CA GLY A 285 5.89 -21.82 28.58
C GLY A 285 5.60 -21.94 27.08
N TYR A 286 4.37 -22.26 26.69
CA TYR A 286 4.01 -22.40 25.28
C TYR A 286 4.21 -21.10 24.48
N ALA A 287 3.77 -19.96 25.01
CA ALA A 287 3.83 -18.69 24.30
C ALA A 287 5.26 -18.26 23.97
N GLU A 288 6.16 -18.35 24.95
CA GLU A 288 7.57 -17.97 24.80
C GLU A 288 8.32 -18.90 23.84
N LEU A 289 8.08 -20.23 23.98
CA LEU A 289 8.71 -21.22 23.12
C LEU A 289 8.18 -21.10 21.68
N ALA A 290 6.86 -21.00 21.48
CA ALA A 290 6.26 -20.86 20.17
C ALA A 290 6.72 -19.56 19.48
N CYS A 291 6.87 -18.46 20.22
CA CYS A 291 7.40 -17.21 19.70
C CYS A 291 8.84 -17.36 19.21
N THR A 292 9.71 -18.05 20.00
CA THR A 292 11.10 -18.29 19.64
C THR A 292 11.21 -19.14 18.37
N VAL A 293 10.51 -20.26 18.33
CA VAL A 293 10.47 -21.15 17.15
C VAL A 293 9.91 -20.44 15.92
N LEU A 294 8.85 -19.64 16.10
CA LEU A 294 8.24 -18.89 15.02
C LEU A 294 9.16 -17.80 14.46
N ALA A 295 9.91 -17.11 15.31
CA ALA A 295 10.87 -16.09 14.87
C ALA A 295 11.92 -16.67 13.92
N GLU A 296 12.44 -17.88 14.22
CA GLU A 296 13.39 -18.60 13.36
C GLU A 296 12.74 -19.04 12.04
N ILE A 297 11.56 -19.67 12.11
CA ILE A 297 10.85 -20.21 10.94
C ILE A 297 10.42 -19.10 9.98
N ALA A 298 9.86 -18.01 10.51
CA ALA A 298 9.37 -16.90 9.73
C ALA A 298 10.48 -15.94 9.27
N GLU A 299 11.67 -16.00 9.86
CA GLU A 299 12.76 -15.03 9.66
C GLU A 299 12.31 -13.60 9.98
N VAL A 300 11.45 -13.46 10.99
CA VAL A 300 10.92 -12.20 11.49
C VAL A 300 11.17 -12.13 12.99
N PRO A 301 11.82 -11.09 13.50
CA PRO A 301 12.17 -11.01 14.92
C PRO A 301 10.95 -10.64 15.77
N VAL A 302 9.94 -11.53 15.80
CA VAL A 302 8.76 -11.38 16.62
C VAL A 302 9.09 -11.51 18.11
N VAL A 303 8.28 -10.91 18.96
CA VAL A 303 8.38 -10.95 20.41
C VAL A 303 7.00 -11.22 21.02
N THR A 304 6.95 -11.97 22.11
CA THR A 304 5.70 -12.18 22.85
C THR A 304 5.25 -10.87 23.50
N ALA A 305 3.98 -10.52 23.35
CA ALA A 305 3.39 -9.34 23.97
C ALA A 305 3.52 -9.42 25.52
N PRO A 306 3.83 -8.30 26.20
CA PRO A 306 3.92 -8.29 27.66
C PRO A 306 2.58 -8.53 28.36
N ASP A 307 1.45 -8.17 27.73
CA ASP A 307 0.08 -8.45 28.17
C ASP A 307 -0.71 -9.10 27.02
N LEU A 308 -0.91 -10.42 27.13
CA LEU A 308 -1.61 -11.19 26.10
C LEU A 308 -3.11 -10.87 26.03
N VAL A 309 -3.72 -10.36 27.11
CA VAL A 309 -5.14 -9.96 27.12
C VAL A 309 -5.32 -8.67 26.31
N GLU A 310 -4.45 -7.70 26.54
CA GLU A 310 -4.40 -6.46 25.75
C GLU A 310 -4.15 -6.76 24.29
N ALA A 311 -3.10 -7.54 23.99
CA ALA A 311 -2.67 -7.85 22.62
C ALA A 311 -3.66 -8.71 21.81
N THR A 312 -4.66 -9.34 22.47
CA THR A 312 -5.74 -10.09 21.81
C THR A 312 -6.89 -9.16 21.38
N SER A 313 -7.05 -8.01 22.00
CA SER A 313 -8.13 -7.06 21.70
C SER A 313 -7.66 -5.79 21.00
N ASP A 314 -6.43 -5.32 21.26
CA ASP A 314 -5.92 -4.09 20.66
C ASP A 314 -5.42 -4.28 19.24
N THR A 315 -5.83 -3.36 18.37
CA THR A 315 -5.40 -3.28 16.96
C THR A 315 -4.65 -1.98 16.65
N GLY A 316 -4.18 -1.26 17.66
CA GLY A 316 -3.51 0.03 17.54
C GLY A 316 -2.27 -0.01 16.64
N ALA A 317 -1.50 -1.11 16.68
CA ALA A 317 -0.35 -1.30 15.81
C ALA A 317 -0.76 -1.32 14.31
N PHE A 318 -1.90 -1.90 13.96
CA PHE A 318 -2.42 -1.89 12.59
C PHE A 318 -2.90 -0.50 12.16
N VAL A 319 -3.52 0.26 13.07
CA VAL A 319 -3.90 1.68 12.83
C VAL A 319 -2.66 2.52 12.56
N GLN A 320 -1.57 2.30 13.32
CA GLN A 320 -0.30 3.01 13.10
C GLN A 320 0.29 2.68 11.72
N VAL A 321 0.33 1.42 11.32
CA VAL A 321 0.77 1.02 9.96
C VAL A 321 -0.10 1.71 8.90
N SER A 322 -1.41 1.69 9.05
CA SER A 322 -2.34 2.37 8.14
C SER A 322 -2.05 3.87 8.02
N GLY A 323 -1.82 4.53 9.15
CA GLY A 323 -1.47 5.96 9.18
C GLY A 323 -0.17 6.30 8.45
N VAL A 324 0.85 5.43 8.57
CA VAL A 324 2.12 5.59 7.85
C VAL A 324 1.93 5.36 6.34
N LEU A 325 1.15 4.35 5.93
CA LEU A 325 0.81 4.13 4.52
C LEU A 325 0.05 5.33 3.93
N LYS A 326 -0.94 5.87 4.66
CA LYS A 326 -1.66 7.09 4.27
C LYS A 326 -0.72 8.28 4.10
N ARG A 327 0.20 8.50 5.05
CA ARG A 327 1.21 9.56 4.97
C ARG A 327 2.04 9.42 3.70
N THR A 328 2.57 8.23 3.42
CA THR A 328 3.38 7.95 2.23
C THR A 328 2.57 8.16 0.95
N ALA A 329 1.32 7.67 0.90
CA ALA A 329 0.42 7.89 -0.22
C ALA A 329 0.14 9.38 -0.47
N THR A 330 -0.04 10.18 0.58
CA THR A 330 -0.25 11.64 0.48
C THR A 330 0.95 12.32 -0.17
N LYS A 331 2.18 11.97 0.24
CA LYS A 331 3.41 12.52 -0.33
C LYS A 331 3.62 12.09 -1.79
N LEU A 332 3.43 10.81 -2.11
CA LEU A 332 3.51 10.30 -3.48
C LEU A 332 2.50 10.97 -4.41
N SER A 333 1.26 11.15 -3.94
CA SER A 333 0.22 11.86 -4.70
C SER A 333 0.61 13.32 -4.97
N LYS A 334 1.17 14.01 -3.96
CA LYS A 334 1.66 15.39 -4.12
C LYS A 334 2.77 15.47 -5.14
N ILE A 335 3.77 14.60 -5.09
CA ILE A 335 4.86 14.56 -6.06
C ILE A 335 4.32 14.32 -7.48
N CYS A 336 3.37 13.40 -7.64
CA CYS A 336 2.73 13.13 -8.93
C CYS A 336 1.93 14.32 -9.47
N ASN A 337 1.27 15.09 -8.60
CA ASN A 337 0.59 16.32 -8.99
C ASN A 337 1.60 17.35 -9.52
N ASP A 338 2.75 17.51 -8.86
CA ASP A 338 3.81 18.40 -9.34
C ASP A 338 4.38 17.94 -10.69
N LEU A 339 4.69 16.65 -10.86
CA LEU A 339 5.17 16.12 -12.13
C LEU A 339 4.19 16.35 -13.28
N ARG A 340 2.87 16.19 -13.02
CA ARG A 340 1.82 16.47 -14.01
C ARG A 340 1.76 17.96 -14.36
N LEU A 341 1.92 18.82 -13.37
CA LEU A 341 1.88 20.27 -13.55
C LEU A 341 3.11 20.76 -14.31
N LEU A 342 4.32 20.33 -13.91
CA LEU A 342 5.58 20.68 -14.56
C LEU A 342 5.65 20.22 -16.02
N SER A 343 5.03 19.09 -16.35
CA SER A 343 4.96 18.53 -17.71
C SER A 343 3.76 19.02 -18.53
N SER A 344 2.91 19.90 -17.96
CA SER A 344 1.69 20.36 -18.63
C SER A 344 1.97 21.14 -19.91
N GLY A 345 1.11 20.97 -20.89
CA GLY A 345 1.23 21.67 -22.18
C GLY A 345 1.25 20.68 -23.35
N PRO A 346 2.28 20.75 -24.25
CA PRO A 346 3.59 21.41 -24.14
C PRO A 346 3.61 22.93 -24.42
N ARG A 347 2.59 23.49 -25.10
CA ARG A 347 2.61 24.93 -25.49
C ARG A 347 1.78 25.81 -24.56
N ALA A 348 0.62 25.33 -24.10
CA ALA A 348 -0.33 26.07 -23.26
C ALA A 348 -0.22 25.73 -21.76
N GLY A 349 0.88 25.18 -21.32
CA GLY A 349 1.18 24.85 -19.93
C GLY A 349 2.60 25.22 -19.53
N PHE A 350 3.09 24.69 -18.40
CA PHE A 350 4.45 24.97 -17.94
C PHE A 350 5.50 24.39 -18.90
N GLY A 351 5.41 23.11 -19.20
CA GLY A 351 6.33 22.48 -20.13
C GLY A 351 7.78 22.54 -19.68
N GLU A 352 8.06 22.55 -18.36
CA GLU A 352 9.41 22.61 -17.81
C GLU A 352 10.14 21.28 -17.90
N ILE A 353 9.38 20.17 -17.87
CA ILE A 353 9.90 18.80 -18.03
C ILE A 353 9.07 18.03 -19.06
N ASN A 354 9.66 16.97 -19.59
CA ASN A 354 8.94 15.99 -20.40
C ASN A 354 8.92 14.64 -19.66
N LEU A 355 7.75 14.02 -19.62
CA LEU A 355 7.58 12.64 -19.17
C LEU A 355 7.66 11.68 -20.34
N PRO A 356 8.16 10.45 -20.16
CA PRO A 356 8.15 9.43 -21.21
C PRO A 356 6.74 9.17 -21.75
N PRO A 357 6.53 9.13 -23.07
CA PRO A 357 5.24 8.81 -23.65
C PRO A 357 4.93 7.32 -23.49
N MET A 358 3.90 6.97 -22.70
CA MET A 358 3.57 5.58 -22.38
C MET A 358 2.43 5.01 -23.19
N GLN A 359 1.50 5.85 -23.64
CA GLN A 359 0.38 5.44 -24.50
C GLN A 359 -0.22 6.65 -25.23
N PRO A 360 -0.92 6.45 -26.37
CA PRO A 360 -1.72 7.51 -26.98
C PRO A 360 -2.71 8.08 -26.00
N GLY A 361 -2.76 9.42 -25.88
CA GLY A 361 -3.54 10.09 -24.82
C GLY A 361 -4.97 10.45 -25.20
N SER A 362 -5.37 10.27 -26.47
CA SER A 362 -6.69 10.65 -26.95
C SER A 362 -7.12 9.85 -28.17
N SER A 363 -8.39 9.49 -28.21
CA SER A 363 -9.02 8.87 -29.38
C SER A 363 -9.42 9.89 -30.47
N ILE A 364 -9.42 11.19 -30.13
CA ILE A 364 -9.92 12.26 -31.01
C ILE A 364 -8.86 13.34 -31.30
N MET A 365 -7.82 13.46 -30.47
CA MET A 365 -6.75 14.47 -30.63
C MET A 365 -5.44 13.79 -31.02
N PRO A 366 -5.05 13.76 -32.32
CA PRO A 366 -3.79 13.16 -32.72
C PRO A 366 -2.58 13.83 -32.04
N GLY A 367 -1.62 13.02 -31.57
CA GLY A 367 -0.40 13.52 -30.95
C GLY A 367 -0.52 13.95 -29.48
N LYS A 368 -1.72 13.90 -28.86
CA LYS A 368 -1.87 14.14 -27.44
C LYS A 368 -1.35 12.96 -26.62
N VAL A 369 -0.42 13.23 -25.70
CA VAL A 369 0.11 12.25 -24.73
C VAL A 369 -0.19 12.76 -23.32
N ASN A 370 -0.84 11.92 -22.52
CA ASN A 370 -1.20 12.26 -21.13
C ASN A 370 -0.16 11.69 -20.15
N PRO A 371 -0.01 12.30 -18.96
CA PRO A 371 0.89 11.83 -17.89
C PRO A 371 0.29 10.65 -17.12
N VAL A 372 -0.04 9.56 -17.81
CA VAL A 372 -0.83 8.42 -17.28
C VAL A 372 -0.17 7.69 -16.12
N ILE A 373 1.16 7.69 -16.01
CA ILE A 373 1.88 7.04 -14.92
C ILE A 373 1.71 7.82 -13.60
N PRO A 374 1.94 9.13 -13.53
CA PRO A 374 1.53 9.91 -12.36
C PRO A 374 0.04 9.80 -12.02
N GLU A 375 -0.84 9.74 -13.02
CA GLU A 375 -2.29 9.61 -12.81
C GLU A 375 -2.66 8.28 -12.13
N VAL A 376 -2.10 7.16 -12.54
CA VAL A 376 -2.36 5.86 -11.88
C VAL A 376 -1.81 5.83 -10.45
N MET A 377 -0.65 6.45 -10.20
CA MET A 377 -0.14 6.61 -8.84
C MET A 377 -1.10 7.43 -7.97
N ASN A 378 -1.66 8.53 -8.48
CA ASN A 378 -2.68 9.30 -7.75
C ASN A 378 -3.88 8.41 -7.38
N GLN A 379 -4.40 7.57 -8.30
CA GLN A 379 -5.53 6.68 -8.02
C GLN A 379 -5.20 5.64 -6.94
N VAL A 380 -4.02 5.04 -6.99
CA VAL A 380 -3.53 4.14 -5.93
C VAL A 380 -3.48 4.87 -4.58
N CYS A 381 -2.94 6.08 -4.55
CA CYS A 381 -2.88 6.89 -3.34
C CYS A 381 -4.29 7.22 -2.79
N PHE A 382 -5.27 7.51 -3.65
CA PHE A 382 -6.63 7.78 -3.21
C PHE A 382 -7.29 6.56 -2.57
N ASP A 383 -7.08 5.35 -3.12
CA ASP A 383 -7.60 4.12 -2.52
C ASP A 383 -6.94 3.82 -1.17
N VAL A 384 -5.63 4.02 -1.05
CA VAL A 384 -4.90 3.83 0.21
C VAL A 384 -5.37 4.83 1.28
N ILE A 385 -5.52 6.11 0.93
CA ILE A 385 -6.04 7.15 1.85
C ILE A 385 -7.47 6.81 2.30
N GLY A 386 -8.33 6.39 1.37
CA GLY A 386 -9.69 5.93 1.69
C GLY A 386 -9.71 4.67 2.55
N GLY A 387 -8.77 3.75 2.31
CA GLY A 387 -8.60 2.50 3.08
C GLY A 387 -8.26 2.71 4.55
N ASP A 388 -7.54 3.79 4.88
CA ASP A 388 -7.20 4.16 6.26
C ASP A 388 -8.45 4.40 7.12
N VAL A 389 -9.48 5.02 6.57
CA VAL A 389 -10.77 5.20 7.27
C VAL A 389 -11.40 3.84 7.60
N THR A 390 -11.33 2.88 6.67
CA THR A 390 -11.86 1.52 6.89
C THR A 390 -11.12 0.83 8.05
N VAL A 391 -9.77 0.93 8.08
CA VAL A 391 -8.95 0.35 9.16
C VAL A 391 -9.29 1.00 10.49
N THR A 392 -9.41 2.32 10.53
CA THR A 392 -9.77 3.07 11.75
C THR A 392 -11.13 2.64 12.30
N MET A 393 -12.16 2.55 11.44
CA MET A 393 -13.50 2.11 11.84
C MET A 393 -13.51 0.66 12.34
N ALA A 394 -12.78 -0.23 11.67
CA ALA A 394 -12.70 -1.63 12.06
C ALA A 394 -11.96 -1.81 13.40
N ALA A 395 -10.92 -1.01 13.65
CA ALA A 395 -10.20 -1.02 14.90
C ALA A 395 -11.06 -0.51 16.07
N GLU A 396 -11.79 0.59 15.87
CA GLU A 396 -12.69 1.17 16.89
C GLU A 396 -13.89 0.25 17.21
N ALA A 397 -14.36 -0.51 16.23
CA ALA A 397 -15.53 -1.38 16.38
C ALA A 397 -15.27 -2.66 17.19
N GLY A 398 -14.02 -2.97 17.57
CA GLY A 398 -13.69 -4.06 18.48
C GLY A 398 -14.37 -3.92 19.83
N GLN A 399 -14.85 -5.02 20.39
CA GLN A 399 -15.58 -5.00 21.66
C GLN A 399 -14.99 -6.00 22.65
N LEU A 400 -14.80 -5.54 23.89
CA LEU A 400 -14.30 -6.36 25.00
C LEU A 400 -12.94 -6.98 24.68
N GLN A 401 -12.79 -8.30 24.75
CA GLN A 401 -11.52 -9.00 24.70
C GLN A 401 -11.09 -9.46 23.31
N LEU A 402 -11.78 -9.03 22.24
CA LEU A 402 -11.44 -9.42 20.86
C LEU A 402 -11.91 -8.37 19.85
N ASN A 403 -11.11 -8.10 18.84
CA ASN A 403 -11.57 -7.39 17.64
C ASN A 403 -12.01 -8.40 16.56
N ALA A 404 -13.32 -8.45 16.26
CA ALA A 404 -13.89 -9.36 15.27
C ALA A 404 -13.66 -8.90 13.81
N PHE A 405 -13.09 -7.71 13.59
CA PHE A 405 -12.96 -7.08 12.26
C PHE A 405 -11.53 -7.12 11.70
N GLU A 406 -10.64 -7.90 12.28
CA GLU A 406 -9.28 -8.10 11.77
C GLU A 406 -9.21 -8.55 10.30
N PRO A 407 -10.14 -9.36 9.74
CA PRO A 407 -10.10 -9.72 8.32
C PRO A 407 -10.10 -8.51 7.39
N ILE A 408 -10.97 -7.51 7.61
CA ILE A 408 -10.99 -6.29 6.78
C ILE A 408 -9.73 -5.43 7.01
N ILE A 409 -9.19 -5.40 8.23
CA ILE A 409 -7.93 -4.71 8.55
C ILE A 409 -6.78 -5.35 7.75
N ALA A 410 -6.62 -6.65 7.84
CA ALA A 410 -5.58 -7.40 7.13
C ALA A 410 -5.67 -7.22 5.62
N TYR A 411 -6.89 -7.36 5.05
CA TYR A 411 -7.13 -7.17 3.63
C TYR A 411 -6.73 -5.76 3.17
N ARG A 412 -7.18 -4.71 3.87
CA ARG A 412 -6.89 -3.32 3.47
C ARG A 412 -5.41 -3.00 3.57
N LEU A 413 -4.73 -3.44 4.63
CA LEU A 413 -3.29 -3.18 4.81
C LEU A 413 -2.45 -3.92 3.76
N LEU A 414 -2.63 -5.22 3.58
CA LEU A 414 -1.88 -6.01 2.61
C LEU A 414 -2.11 -5.50 1.18
N ARG A 415 -3.37 -5.22 0.83
CA ARG A 415 -3.71 -4.66 -0.49
C ARG A 415 -3.07 -3.30 -0.72
N SER A 416 -3.11 -2.40 0.28
CA SER A 416 -2.49 -1.07 0.20
C SER A 416 -0.98 -1.14 -0.01
N ILE A 417 -0.30 -2.02 0.73
CA ILE A 417 1.15 -2.22 0.61
C ILE A 417 1.51 -2.74 -0.79
N ASP A 418 0.79 -3.75 -1.30
CA ASP A 418 1.05 -4.31 -2.63
C ASP A 418 0.81 -3.29 -3.75
N MET A 419 -0.28 -2.53 -3.68
CA MET A 419 -0.56 -1.48 -4.65
C MET A 419 0.50 -0.39 -4.64
N LEU A 420 0.90 0.10 -3.46
CA LEU A 420 1.95 1.12 -3.33
C LEU A 420 3.30 0.61 -3.86
N ARG A 421 3.69 -0.62 -3.48
CA ARG A 421 4.93 -1.25 -3.96
C ARG A 421 4.96 -1.32 -5.49
N ASN A 422 3.90 -1.86 -6.09
CA ASN A 422 3.83 -2.03 -7.54
C ASN A 422 3.78 -0.67 -8.27
N ALA A 423 3.02 0.29 -7.75
CA ALA A 423 2.93 1.63 -8.33
C ALA A 423 4.24 2.41 -8.21
N CYS A 424 5.01 2.26 -7.12
CA CYS A 424 6.36 2.83 -7.00
C CYS A 424 7.31 2.28 -8.06
N GLY A 425 7.29 0.96 -8.32
CA GLY A 425 8.07 0.35 -9.40
C GLY A 425 7.70 0.90 -10.76
N VAL A 426 6.40 0.99 -11.06
CA VAL A 426 5.89 1.56 -12.31
C VAL A 426 6.29 3.05 -12.44
N LEU A 427 6.13 3.85 -11.39
CA LEU A 427 6.50 5.27 -11.40
C LEU A 427 8.01 5.45 -11.64
N ARG A 428 8.85 4.64 -10.99
CA ARG A 428 10.29 4.64 -11.19
C ARG A 428 10.67 4.31 -12.63
N GLU A 429 10.23 3.16 -13.13
CA GLU A 429 10.69 2.62 -14.41
C GLU A 429 10.09 3.29 -15.63
N ARG A 430 8.82 3.69 -15.54
CA ARG A 430 8.07 4.20 -16.68
C ARG A 430 7.85 5.71 -16.67
N CYS A 431 8.34 6.41 -15.63
CA CYS A 431 8.24 7.87 -15.54
C CYS A 431 9.58 8.48 -15.13
N VAL A 432 9.99 8.34 -13.85
CA VAL A 432 11.08 9.13 -13.27
C VAL A 432 12.40 8.97 -14.01
N THR A 433 12.81 7.73 -14.32
CA THR A 433 14.09 7.46 -14.99
C THR A 433 14.19 8.09 -16.39
N GLY A 434 13.09 8.29 -17.06
CA GLY A 434 13.03 8.86 -18.41
C GLY A 434 12.66 10.34 -18.49
N ILE A 435 12.53 11.05 -17.35
CA ILE A 435 12.24 12.49 -17.34
C ILE A 435 13.39 13.26 -17.98
N THR A 436 13.05 14.22 -18.86
CA THR A 436 14.00 15.20 -19.42
C THR A 436 13.56 16.63 -19.10
N ALA A 437 14.50 17.54 -19.08
CA ALA A 437 14.27 18.95 -18.79
C ALA A 437 14.17 19.81 -20.07
N ASN A 438 13.27 20.79 -20.09
CA ASN A 438 13.15 21.79 -21.14
C ASN A 438 13.87 23.06 -20.70
N VAL A 439 15.21 23.08 -20.82
CA VAL A 439 16.10 24.14 -20.30
C VAL A 439 15.72 25.52 -20.84
N ASP A 440 15.44 25.64 -22.14
CA ASP A 440 15.09 26.92 -22.76
C ASP A 440 13.74 27.44 -22.25
N ARG A 441 12.78 26.55 -21.97
CA ARG A 441 11.49 26.94 -21.40
C ARG A 441 11.64 27.47 -19.96
N MET A 442 12.43 26.79 -19.14
CA MET A 442 12.73 27.23 -17.78
C MET A 442 13.50 28.55 -17.76
N ARG A 443 14.51 28.68 -18.64
CA ARG A 443 15.26 29.94 -18.80
C ARG A 443 14.34 31.10 -19.16
N TYR A 444 13.45 30.90 -20.14
CA TYR A 444 12.46 31.90 -20.53
C TYR A 444 11.62 32.37 -19.33
N PHE A 445 11.15 31.48 -18.47
CA PHE A 445 10.40 31.87 -17.28
C PHE A 445 11.23 32.64 -16.26
N VAL A 446 12.50 32.28 -16.05
CA VAL A 446 13.39 33.02 -15.14
C VAL A 446 13.66 34.44 -15.68
N GLU A 447 14.02 34.56 -16.95
CA GLU A 447 14.37 35.85 -17.58
C GLU A 447 13.18 36.82 -17.65
N HIS A 448 11.95 36.28 -17.76
CA HIS A 448 10.74 37.11 -17.88
C HIS A 448 9.96 37.22 -16.55
N SER A 449 10.43 36.59 -15.48
CA SER A 449 9.79 36.70 -14.18
C SER A 449 10.16 38.01 -13.47
N ILE A 450 9.17 38.63 -12.86
CA ILE A 450 9.37 39.79 -11.97
C ILE A 450 10.05 39.33 -10.66
N GLY A 451 9.93 38.08 -10.28
CA GLY A 451 10.49 37.51 -9.04
C GLY A 451 12.02 37.65 -8.91
N ILE A 452 12.76 37.78 -10.04
CA ILE A 452 14.21 37.97 -10.02
C ILE A 452 14.61 39.29 -9.35
N VAL A 453 13.74 40.30 -9.28
CA VAL A 453 13.99 41.57 -8.59
C VAL A 453 14.31 41.36 -7.11
N THR A 454 13.80 40.26 -6.50
CA THR A 454 14.07 39.93 -5.09
C THR A 454 15.56 39.70 -4.82
N ALA A 455 16.32 39.18 -5.78
CA ALA A 455 17.76 39.01 -5.67
C ALA A 455 18.52 40.34 -5.67
N LEU A 456 17.91 41.40 -6.16
CA LEU A 456 18.48 42.76 -6.27
C LEU A 456 18.23 43.61 -5.03
N VAL A 457 17.22 43.27 -4.20
CA VAL A 457 16.83 44.06 -3.02
C VAL A 457 18.01 44.41 -2.09
N PRO A 458 18.96 43.50 -1.80
CA PRO A 458 20.09 43.84 -0.93
C PRO A 458 21.02 44.92 -1.50
N VAL A 459 20.97 45.17 -2.81
CA VAL A 459 21.87 46.12 -3.51
C VAL A 459 21.17 47.43 -3.82
N ILE A 460 19.96 47.38 -4.38
CA ILE A 460 19.22 48.58 -4.80
C ILE A 460 18.18 49.05 -3.78
N GLY A 461 17.97 48.31 -2.71
CA GLY A 461 16.94 48.58 -1.69
C GLY A 461 15.54 48.14 -2.08
N TYR A 462 14.66 48.06 -1.09
CA TYR A 462 13.30 47.53 -1.25
C TYR A 462 12.39 48.45 -2.09
N GLU A 463 12.52 49.79 -1.90
CA GLU A 463 11.66 50.76 -2.60
C GLU A 463 11.94 50.77 -4.11
N GLU A 464 13.22 50.83 -4.51
CA GLU A 464 13.61 50.79 -5.92
C GLU A 464 13.27 49.46 -6.56
N ALA A 465 13.51 48.33 -5.86
CA ALA A 465 13.12 47.01 -6.31
C ALA A 465 11.61 46.92 -6.54
N SER A 466 10.80 47.51 -5.64
CA SER A 466 9.34 47.53 -5.75
C SER A 466 8.85 48.39 -6.93
N ASP A 467 9.53 49.48 -7.23
CA ASP A 467 9.21 50.34 -8.38
C ASP A 467 9.55 49.65 -9.71
N ILE A 468 10.71 48.96 -9.78
CA ILE A 468 11.09 48.14 -10.93
C ILE A 468 10.05 47.03 -11.16
N ALA A 469 9.66 46.31 -10.10
CA ALA A 469 8.63 45.27 -10.20
C ALA A 469 7.31 45.80 -10.74
N ARG A 470 6.87 46.95 -10.25
CA ARG A 470 5.63 47.64 -10.72
C ARG A 470 5.74 48.05 -12.18
N THR A 471 6.88 48.61 -12.58
CA THR A 471 7.16 49.03 -13.96
C THR A 471 7.20 47.83 -14.90
N ALA A 472 7.88 46.74 -14.51
CA ALA A 472 7.93 45.51 -15.27
C ALA A 472 6.52 44.90 -15.47
N LEU A 473 5.70 44.85 -14.41
CA LEU A 473 4.34 44.33 -14.47
C LEU A 473 3.43 45.14 -15.41
N SER A 474 3.53 46.48 -15.35
CA SER A 474 2.66 47.39 -16.14
C SER A 474 3.08 47.51 -17.58
N SER A 475 4.37 47.42 -17.88
CA SER A 475 4.95 47.63 -19.22
C SER A 475 5.21 46.32 -19.99
N GLY A 476 5.24 45.17 -19.29
CA GLY A 476 5.64 43.89 -19.87
C GLY A 476 7.15 43.75 -20.15
N ARG A 477 7.95 44.71 -19.68
CA ARG A 477 9.42 44.74 -19.87
C ARG A 477 10.14 43.89 -18.81
N GLY A 478 11.28 43.34 -19.18
CA GLY A 478 12.08 42.52 -18.26
C GLY A 478 12.77 43.34 -17.15
N VAL A 479 12.87 42.78 -15.94
CA VAL A 479 13.57 43.38 -14.81
C VAL A 479 15.03 43.73 -15.18
N TYR A 480 15.71 42.82 -15.89
CA TYR A 480 17.09 43.01 -16.34
C TYR A 480 17.27 44.29 -17.18
N GLU A 481 16.37 44.47 -18.14
CA GLU A 481 16.37 45.64 -19.03
C GLU A 481 16.12 46.95 -18.26
N LEU A 482 15.15 46.95 -17.35
CA LEU A 482 14.79 48.14 -16.55
C LEU A 482 15.92 48.57 -15.59
N VAL A 483 16.64 47.60 -15.00
CA VAL A 483 17.79 47.87 -14.11
C VAL A 483 18.92 48.53 -14.87
N LEU A 484 19.25 48.07 -16.09
CA LEU A 484 20.27 48.66 -16.94
C LEU A 484 19.88 50.05 -17.45
N GLU A 485 18.64 50.24 -17.89
CA GLU A 485 18.13 51.56 -18.38
C GLU A 485 18.14 52.61 -17.30
N ARG A 486 17.86 52.23 -16.05
CA ARG A 486 17.93 53.16 -14.90
C ARG A 486 19.36 53.37 -14.36
N GLU A 487 20.35 52.76 -14.97
CA GLU A 487 21.76 52.83 -14.56
C GLU A 487 22.00 52.45 -13.09
N LEU A 488 21.13 51.55 -12.54
CA LEU A 488 21.24 51.13 -11.14
C LEU A 488 22.40 50.16 -10.91
N MET A 489 22.81 49.43 -11.96
CA MET A 489 23.87 48.43 -11.93
C MET A 489 24.52 48.33 -13.31
N THR A 490 25.80 47.93 -13.35
CA THR A 490 26.42 47.50 -14.60
C THR A 490 25.94 46.12 -15.01
N ARG A 491 26.12 45.80 -16.30
CA ARG A 491 25.80 44.46 -16.81
C ARG A 491 26.56 43.37 -16.04
N GLU A 492 27.85 43.58 -15.77
CA GLU A 492 28.69 42.62 -15.05
C GLU A 492 28.18 42.37 -13.61
N GLN A 493 27.78 43.44 -12.91
CA GLN A 493 27.18 43.34 -11.57
C GLN A 493 25.88 42.57 -11.60
N LEU A 494 25.00 42.86 -12.56
CA LEU A 494 23.73 42.22 -12.71
C LEU A 494 23.87 40.73 -13.04
N ASP A 495 24.76 40.38 -13.98
CA ASP A 495 25.09 39.00 -14.34
C ASP A 495 25.69 38.23 -13.14
N GLY A 496 26.49 38.90 -12.31
CA GLY A 496 27.06 38.33 -11.09
C GLY A 496 25.99 37.99 -10.03
N ILE A 497 24.94 38.84 -9.91
CA ILE A 497 23.86 38.61 -8.96
C ILE A 497 22.86 37.54 -9.49
N LEU A 498 22.53 37.63 -10.76
CA LEU A 498 21.52 36.78 -11.39
C LEU A 498 22.10 35.47 -11.94
N ASN A 499 23.35 35.13 -11.62
CA ASN A 499 23.88 33.82 -11.99
C ASN A 499 23.25 32.69 -11.15
N PRO A 500 23.15 31.47 -11.68
CA PRO A 500 22.51 30.35 -11.03
C PRO A 500 23.01 30.07 -9.62
N ALA A 501 24.31 30.05 -9.43
CA ALA A 501 24.92 29.71 -8.14
C ALA A 501 24.62 30.79 -7.07
N ALA A 502 24.55 32.04 -7.49
CA ALA A 502 24.24 33.18 -6.61
C ALA A 502 22.77 33.20 -6.16
N MET A 503 21.84 32.80 -7.03
CA MET A 503 20.39 32.87 -6.77
C MET A 503 19.83 31.67 -6.00
N THR A 504 20.56 30.56 -5.93
CA THR A 504 20.03 29.27 -5.42
C THR A 504 20.66 28.79 -4.11
N ALA A 505 21.51 29.63 -3.48
CA ALA A 505 22.15 29.34 -2.21
C ALA A 505 22.20 30.58 -1.29
N PRO A 506 22.19 30.37 0.05
CA PRO A 506 22.43 31.49 0.98
C PRO A 506 23.79 32.14 0.73
N ARG A 507 23.83 33.48 0.73
CA ARG A 507 25.09 34.23 0.60
C ARG A 507 25.06 35.54 1.41
N ASN A 508 26.24 36.06 1.75
CA ASN A 508 26.36 37.30 2.46
C ASN A 508 26.53 38.48 1.47
N VAL A 509 25.39 38.88 0.91
CA VAL A 509 25.32 39.91 -0.14
C VAL A 509 25.97 41.23 0.30
N THR A 510 25.83 41.64 1.55
CA THR A 510 26.35 42.90 2.08
C THR A 510 27.88 42.96 2.06
N GLN A 511 28.58 41.87 2.30
CA GLN A 511 30.05 41.81 2.23
C GLN A 511 30.56 41.78 0.78
N GLU A 512 29.88 41.10 -0.11
CA GLU A 512 30.30 40.97 -1.50
C GLU A 512 30.13 42.26 -2.29
N TYR A 513 29.10 43.07 -1.98
CA TYR A 513 28.81 44.33 -2.71
C TYR A 513 29.46 45.57 -2.12
N SER A 514 29.80 45.61 -0.84
CA SER A 514 30.65 46.66 -0.30
C SER A 514 32.06 46.68 -0.91
N ALA A 515 32.54 45.49 -1.33
CA ALA A 515 33.80 45.36 -2.08
C ALA A 515 33.72 45.85 -3.54
N LEU A 516 32.51 45.80 -4.16
CA LEU A 516 32.28 46.25 -5.54
C LEU A 516 31.93 47.73 -5.65
N SER A 517 31.41 48.34 -4.59
CA SER A 517 31.09 49.79 -4.53
C SER A 517 32.30 50.69 -4.21
N HIS A 518 33.44 50.12 -3.85
CA HIS A 518 34.70 50.86 -3.68
C HIS A 518 35.76 50.28 -4.61
N PRO A 519 35.92 50.80 -5.85
CA PRO A 519 37.11 50.46 -6.62
C PRO A 519 38.33 50.97 -5.84
N ALA A 520 39.23 50.05 -5.50
CA ALA A 520 40.55 50.40 -4.93
C ALA A 520 41.28 51.32 -5.89
N GLY A 521 41.31 52.60 -5.57
CA GLY A 521 42.06 53.53 -6.39
C GLY A 521 41.73 55.01 -6.16
N SER A 522 42.02 55.51 -5.00
CA SER A 522 42.64 56.89 -4.92
C SER A 522 43.43 56.98 -3.61
N ALA A 523 44.62 56.45 -3.67
CA ALA A 523 45.68 57.02 -2.84
C ALA A 523 45.89 58.47 -3.30
N VAL A 524 45.32 59.39 -2.56
CA VAL A 524 45.74 60.80 -2.68
C VAL A 524 46.86 60.98 -1.69
N VAL A 525 48.00 61.40 -2.25
CA VAL A 525 49.22 61.80 -1.63
C VAL A 525 49.02 62.95 -0.60
#